data_00bcd9bee224421181b29340d42c8cb6
#
_entry.id   00bcd9bee224421181b29340d42c8cb6
#
_cell.length_a   1.000
_cell.length_b   1.000
_cell.length_c   1.000
_cell.angle_alpha   90.00
_cell.angle_beta   90.00
_cell.angle_gamma   90.00
#
_symmetry.space_group_name_H-M   'P 1'
#
loop_
_entity.id
_entity.type
_entity.pdbx_description
1 polymer ?
#
loop_
_entity_poly.entity_id
_entity_poly.type
_entity_poly.pdbx_seq_one_letter_code
_entity_poly.pdbx_strand_id
1 'polypeptide(L)'
;DANAGTNKLANVLSDRMRRENDTSLCLDFGEIQGNGSLITNTFPVAIPKGQNSVCRHVGGLSFTTSGGKHGGHSSGDGSHGHTITPPQIKPGDRVLVAWVMNEACVIDVVTGS
;
A
#
# COMPACT_ATOMS: atom_id res chain seq x y z
N ASP A 1 25.03 7.39 -26.21
CA ASP A 1 23.89 8.03 -25.55
C ASP A 1 23.91 7.68 -24.05
N ALA A 2 23.97 8.70 -23.23
CA ALA A 2 24.03 8.53 -21.76
C ALA A 2 22.76 7.84 -21.21
N ASN A 3 21.64 7.91 -21.91
CA ASN A 3 20.37 7.33 -21.48
C ASN A 3 20.11 5.92 -22.03
N ALA A 4 20.98 5.41 -22.90
CA ALA A 4 20.72 4.15 -23.58
C ALA A 4 20.64 2.97 -22.59
N GLY A 5 21.55 2.93 -21.62
CA GLY A 5 21.53 1.87 -20.60
C GLY A 5 20.33 1.94 -19.69
N THR A 6 19.96 3.15 -19.26
CA THR A 6 18.78 3.36 -18.43
C THR A 6 17.50 3.00 -19.17
N ASN A 7 17.38 3.40 -20.44
CA ASN A 7 16.24 3.06 -21.26
C ASN A 7 16.14 1.56 -21.49
N LYS A 8 17.25 0.89 -21.69
CA LYS A 8 17.29 -0.55 -21.88
C LYS A 8 16.80 -1.28 -20.63
N LEU A 9 17.27 -0.84 -19.46
CA LEU A 9 16.83 -1.43 -18.20
C LEU A 9 15.33 -1.21 -17.97
N ALA A 10 14.86 0.00 -18.21
CA ALA A 10 13.43 0.32 -18.06
C ALA A 10 12.58 -0.54 -19.02
N ASN A 11 13.03 -0.74 -20.25
CA ASN A 11 12.32 -1.56 -21.22
C ASN A 11 12.30 -3.03 -20.79
N VAL A 12 13.40 -3.56 -20.27
CA VAL A 12 13.46 -4.94 -19.78
C VAL A 12 12.50 -5.14 -18.61
N LEU A 13 12.47 -4.21 -17.67
CA LEU A 13 11.56 -4.27 -16.54
C LEU A 13 10.10 -4.15 -16.97
N SER A 14 9.80 -3.23 -17.88
CA SER A 14 8.45 -3.07 -18.43
C SER A 14 7.98 -4.31 -19.17
N ASP A 15 8.85 -4.90 -19.98
CA ASP A 15 8.52 -6.12 -20.72
C ASP A 15 8.27 -7.29 -19.79
N ARG A 16 9.07 -7.42 -18.75
CA ARG A 16 8.91 -8.47 -17.74
C ARG A 16 7.58 -8.33 -17.01
N MET A 17 7.25 -7.12 -16.55
CA MET A 17 6.00 -6.86 -15.87
C MET A 17 4.80 -7.09 -16.79
N ARG A 18 4.91 -6.69 -18.04
CA ARG A 18 3.84 -6.89 -19.03
C ARG A 18 3.60 -8.38 -19.27
N ARG A 19 4.65 -9.16 -19.41
CA ARG A 19 4.53 -10.61 -19.60
C ARG A 19 3.89 -11.30 -18.40
N GLU A 20 4.25 -10.86 -17.20
CA GLU A 20 3.64 -11.38 -15.97
C GLU A 20 2.17 -10.99 -15.88
N ASN A 21 1.81 -9.79 -16.31
CA ASN A 21 0.44 -9.29 -16.26
C ASN A 21 -0.47 -9.91 -17.31
N ASP A 22 0.08 -10.40 -18.42
CA ASP A 22 -0.70 -11.03 -19.49
C ASP A 22 -1.41 -12.30 -19.03
N THR A 23 -0.89 -12.95 -18.02
CA THR A 23 -1.40 -14.24 -17.57
C THR A 23 -2.05 -14.21 -16.20
N SER A 24 -1.77 -13.18 -15.38
CA SER A 24 -2.30 -13.12 -14.02
C SER A 24 -2.03 -11.75 -13.40
N LEU A 25 -2.71 -11.48 -12.30
CA LEU A 25 -2.44 -10.35 -11.46
C LEU A 25 -1.01 -10.43 -10.92
N CYS A 26 -0.26 -9.35 -11.05
CA CYS A 26 1.12 -9.30 -10.57
C CYS A 26 1.12 -8.88 -9.10
N LEU A 27 1.37 -9.84 -8.23
CA LEU A 27 1.51 -9.63 -6.79
C LEU A 27 2.96 -9.83 -6.39
N ASP A 28 3.37 -9.12 -5.37
CA ASP A 28 4.74 -9.15 -4.89
C ASP A 28 4.77 -8.92 -3.38
N PHE A 29 5.85 -9.32 -2.75
CA PHE A 29 6.12 -8.95 -1.38
C PHE A 29 7.16 -7.84 -1.36
N GLY A 30 7.04 -6.96 -0.39
CA GLY A 30 7.99 -5.89 -0.18
C GLY A 30 8.23 -5.64 1.29
N GLU A 31 9.11 -4.69 1.55
CA GLU A 31 9.44 -4.28 2.91
C GLU A 31 9.57 -2.77 2.96
N ILE A 32 9.04 -2.18 4.02
CA ILE A 32 9.18 -0.75 4.28
C ILE A 32 10.52 -0.52 4.97
N GLN A 33 11.34 0.32 4.39
CA GLN A 33 12.67 0.63 4.88
C GLN A 33 12.63 1.68 6.00
N GLY A 34 13.78 1.92 6.64
CA GLY A 34 13.87 2.86 7.75
C GLY A 34 13.47 4.29 7.40
N ASN A 35 13.64 4.69 6.16
CA ASN A 35 13.25 6.02 5.67
C ASN A 35 11.84 6.07 5.09
N GLY A 36 11.07 4.97 5.20
CA GLY A 36 9.74 4.88 4.65
C GLY A 36 9.65 4.46 3.19
N SER A 37 10.77 4.23 2.54
CA SER A 37 10.77 3.75 1.15
C SER A 37 10.36 2.29 1.09
N LEU A 38 9.91 1.85 -0.08
CA LEU A 38 9.45 0.50 -0.34
C LEU A 38 10.46 -0.22 -1.24
N ILE A 39 10.87 -1.40 -0.84
CA ILE A 39 11.62 -2.32 -1.71
C ILE A 39 10.78 -3.56 -1.90
N THR A 40 10.61 -3.99 -3.14
CA THR A 40 9.89 -5.23 -3.46
C THR A 40 10.83 -6.28 -4.02
N ASN A 41 10.39 -7.53 -4.03
CA ASN A 41 11.20 -8.61 -4.58
C ASN A 41 11.40 -8.47 -6.08
N THR A 42 10.39 -8.01 -6.79
CA THR A 42 10.47 -7.83 -8.25
C THR A 42 11.30 -6.60 -8.63
N PHE A 43 11.23 -5.56 -7.81
CA PHE A 43 11.93 -4.31 -8.08
C PHE A 43 12.78 -3.92 -6.87
N PRO A 44 14.05 -4.32 -6.85
CA PRO A 44 14.91 -4.16 -5.68
C PRO A 44 15.46 -2.75 -5.47
N VAL A 45 14.99 -1.78 -6.25
CA VAL A 45 15.35 -0.38 -6.06
C VAL A 45 14.34 0.27 -5.14
N ALA A 46 14.82 1.04 -4.16
CA ALA A 46 13.95 1.70 -3.20
C ALA A 46 13.02 2.69 -3.88
N ILE A 47 11.73 2.53 -3.65
CA ILE A 47 10.70 3.45 -4.11
C ILE A 47 10.46 4.46 -2.99
N PRO A 48 10.77 5.74 -3.18
CA PRO A 48 10.63 6.73 -2.12
C PRO A 48 9.20 6.82 -1.60
N LYS A 49 9.09 7.14 -0.33
CA LYS A 49 7.80 7.38 0.30
C LYS A 49 7.02 8.43 -0.49
N GLY A 50 5.76 8.15 -0.77
CA GLY A 50 4.91 9.04 -1.56
C GLY A 50 4.93 8.78 -3.06
N GLN A 51 5.81 7.92 -3.55
CA GLN A 51 5.84 7.53 -4.97
C GLN A 51 5.23 6.17 -5.24
N ASN A 52 4.67 5.55 -4.23
CA ASN A 52 3.83 4.36 -4.37
C ASN A 52 2.44 4.67 -3.82
N SER A 53 1.47 3.88 -4.21
CA SER A 53 0.11 3.98 -3.68
C SER A 53 -0.04 3.07 -2.47
N VAL A 54 -0.98 3.40 -1.61
CA VAL A 54 -1.27 2.62 -0.40
C VAL A 54 -2.77 2.51 -0.26
N CYS A 55 -3.28 1.32 -0.03
CA CYS A 55 -4.69 1.14 0.28
C CYS A 55 -5.01 1.82 1.60
N ARG A 56 -6.20 2.43 1.66
CA ARG A 56 -6.60 3.28 2.78
C ARG A 56 -6.47 2.58 4.13
N HIS A 57 -6.84 1.32 4.20
CA HIS A 57 -6.89 0.59 5.48
C HIS A 57 -5.50 0.33 6.09
N VAL A 58 -4.42 0.48 5.33
CA VAL A 58 -3.06 0.37 5.86
C VAL A 58 -2.29 1.67 5.76
N GLY A 59 -2.88 2.68 5.15
CA GLY A 59 -2.25 3.98 4.97
C GLY A 59 -2.43 4.95 6.13
N GLY A 60 -3.14 4.55 7.17
CA GLY A 60 -3.32 5.38 8.36
C GLY A 60 -4.35 6.49 8.20
N LEU A 61 -5.15 6.48 7.13
CA LEU A 61 -6.18 7.47 6.93
C LEU A 61 -7.34 7.21 7.89
N SER A 62 -7.59 8.14 8.79
CA SER A 62 -8.68 8.00 9.75
C SER A 62 -10.04 8.25 9.09
N PHE A 63 -11.05 7.64 9.63
CA PHE A 63 -12.43 7.92 9.27
C PHE A 63 -13.30 7.88 10.51
N THR A 64 -14.43 8.58 10.45
CA THR A 64 -15.35 8.68 11.58
C THR A 64 -16.60 7.92 11.27
N THR A 65 -17.02 7.07 12.20
CA THR A 65 -18.32 6.42 12.12
C THR A 65 -19.38 7.35 12.69
N SER A 66 -20.52 7.44 12.01
CA SER A 66 -21.66 8.19 12.54
C SER A 66 -22.31 7.39 13.65
N GLY A 67 -22.57 8.04 14.78
CA GLY A 67 -23.38 7.46 15.83
C GLY A 67 -24.82 7.35 15.40
N GLY A 68 -25.41 6.18 15.59
CA GLY A 68 -26.85 6.03 15.41
C GLY A 68 -27.60 6.67 16.57
N LYS A 69 -28.74 7.28 16.28
CA LYS A 69 -29.62 7.73 17.33
C LYS A 69 -30.30 6.52 17.95
N HIS A 70 -30.09 6.37 19.22
CA HIS A 70 -30.84 5.37 20.00
C HIS A 70 -32.05 6.03 20.63
N GLY A 71 -33.18 5.36 20.52
CA GLY A 71 -34.41 5.86 21.18
C GLY A 71 -34.31 5.71 22.68
N GLY A 72 -34.66 6.76 23.39
CA GLY A 72 -35.14 6.71 24.74
C GLY A 72 -34.25 6.11 25.82
N HIS A 73 -32.98 6.29 25.77
CA HIS A 73 -32.14 5.94 26.93
C HIS A 73 -32.11 7.08 27.94
N SER A 74 -32.45 6.75 29.16
CA SER A 74 -32.47 7.74 30.23
C SER A 74 -31.06 8.11 30.71
N SER A 75 -30.08 7.35 30.34
CA SER A 75 -28.70 7.62 30.74
C SER A 75 -27.84 7.84 29.51
N GLY A 76 -27.47 9.08 29.31
CA GLY A 76 -26.51 9.42 28.30
C GLY A 76 -27.10 9.73 26.94
N ASP A 77 -26.34 10.45 26.20
CA ASP A 77 -26.62 10.82 24.85
C ASP A 77 -26.30 9.63 23.95
N GLY A 78 -27.28 9.15 23.23
CA GLY A 78 -27.14 8.04 22.30
C GLY A 78 -26.45 8.40 20.99
N SER A 79 -26.07 9.64 20.80
CA SER A 79 -25.47 10.10 19.55
C SER A 79 -23.99 10.44 19.75
N HIS A 80 -23.14 9.54 19.38
CA HIS A 80 -21.71 9.80 19.38
C HIS A 80 -21.04 9.11 18.21
N GLY A 81 -20.03 9.76 17.65
CA GLY A 81 -19.20 9.21 16.61
C GLY A 81 -17.89 8.66 17.15
N HIS A 82 -17.33 7.75 16.43
CA HIS A 82 -16.00 7.20 16.73
C HIS A 82 -15.06 7.46 15.58
N THR A 83 -13.87 7.92 15.89
CA THR A 83 -12.80 8.01 14.90
C THR A 83 -12.06 6.68 14.85
N ILE A 84 -12.04 6.08 13.68
CA ILE A 84 -11.31 4.84 13.46
C ILE A 84 -10.05 5.16 12.66
N THR A 85 -8.90 4.85 13.23
CA THR A 85 -7.62 5.02 12.53
C THR A 85 -7.08 3.64 12.23
N PRO A 86 -7.06 3.23 10.95
CA PRO A 86 -6.47 1.95 10.57
C PRO A 86 -4.98 1.94 10.86
N PRO A 87 -4.37 0.76 11.01
CA PRO A 87 -2.93 0.67 11.16
C PRO A 87 -2.23 1.34 10.00
N GLN A 88 -1.18 2.09 10.31
CA GLN A 88 -0.33 2.69 9.31
C GLN A 88 0.90 1.81 9.10
N ILE A 89 1.28 1.61 7.84
CA ILE A 89 2.53 0.93 7.54
C ILE A 89 3.70 1.72 8.11
N LYS A 90 4.67 1.00 8.63
CA LYS A 90 5.84 1.58 9.31
C LYS A 90 7.10 0.83 8.94
N PRO A 91 8.26 1.44 9.17
CA PRO A 91 9.54 0.78 8.89
C PRO A 91 9.63 -0.62 9.50
N GLY A 92 10.13 -1.56 8.72
CA GLY A 92 10.24 -2.95 9.12
C GLY A 92 9.04 -3.81 8.72
N ASP A 93 7.93 -3.22 8.35
CA ASP A 93 6.76 -4.00 7.93
C ASP A 93 7.00 -4.70 6.61
N ARG A 94 6.62 -5.98 6.58
CA ARG A 94 6.52 -6.74 5.34
C ARG A 94 5.14 -6.50 4.75
N VAL A 95 5.08 -6.21 3.46
CA VAL A 95 3.82 -5.81 2.82
C VAL A 95 3.54 -6.65 1.60
N LEU A 96 2.26 -6.81 1.31
CA LEU A 96 1.79 -7.35 0.04
C LEU A 96 1.58 -6.18 -0.92
N VAL A 97 2.15 -6.29 -2.09
CA VAL A 97 2.14 -5.23 -3.10
C VAL A 97 1.50 -5.76 -4.38
N ALA A 98 0.61 -4.99 -4.96
CA ALA A 98 0.10 -5.24 -6.30
C ALA A 98 0.74 -4.24 -7.25
N TRP A 99 1.24 -4.73 -8.37
CA TRP A 99 1.73 -3.88 -9.43
C TRP A 99 0.58 -3.58 -10.38
N VAL A 100 0.16 -2.33 -10.41
CA VAL A 100 -0.90 -1.86 -11.29
C VAL A 100 -0.24 -0.95 -12.33
N MET A 101 -0.14 -1.44 -13.55
CA MET A 101 0.66 -0.80 -14.60
C MET A 101 2.11 -0.68 -14.12
N ASN A 102 2.65 0.48 -13.93
CA ASN A 102 4.02 0.65 -13.43
C ASN A 102 4.05 1.24 -12.02
N GLU A 103 2.94 1.13 -11.32
CA GLU A 103 2.81 1.67 -9.97
C GLU A 103 2.69 0.54 -8.95
N ALA A 104 3.47 0.64 -7.89
CA ALA A 104 3.36 -0.26 -6.76
C ALA A 104 2.24 0.23 -5.84
N CYS A 105 1.31 -0.66 -5.52
CA CYS A 105 0.21 -0.37 -4.60
C CYS A 105 0.32 -1.32 -3.41
N VAL A 106 0.56 -0.77 -2.24
CA VAL A 106 0.62 -1.55 -1.00
C VAL A 106 -0.80 -1.91 -0.59
N ILE A 107 -1.07 -3.20 -0.52
CA ILE A 107 -2.41 -3.73 -0.24
C ILE A 107 -2.59 -3.97 1.26
N ASP A 108 -1.62 -4.58 1.91
CA ASP A 108 -1.75 -4.94 3.32
C ASP A 108 -0.38 -5.25 3.93
N VAL A 109 -0.35 -5.30 5.24
CA VAL A 109 0.80 -5.77 6.01
C VAL A 109 0.67 -7.28 6.17
N VAL A 110 1.79 -7.97 5.99
CA VAL A 110 1.85 -9.43 6.10
C VAL A 110 2.61 -9.79 7.37
N THR A 111 2.01 -10.61 8.18
CA THR A 111 2.62 -11.09 9.42
C THR A 111 2.67 -12.61 9.42
N GLY A 112 3.63 -13.18 10.15
CA GLY A 112 3.65 -14.61 10.39
C GLY A 112 2.47 -15.04 11.27
N SER A 113 2.00 -16.22 11.05
CA SER A 113 0.91 -16.78 11.83
C SER A 113 1.43 -17.43 13.12
#